data_0f91ebe983805fe596c256976f2e53c0
#
_entry.id   0f91ebe983805fe596c256976f2e53c0
#
_cell.length_a   1.000
_cell.length_b   1.000
_cell.length_c   1.000
_cell.angle_alpha   90.00
_cell.angle_beta   90.00
_cell.angle_gamma   90.00
#
_symmetry.space_group_name_H-M   'P 1'
#
loop_
_entity.id
_entity.type
_entity.pdbx_description
1 polymer ?
#
loop_
_entity_poly.entity_id
_entity_poly.type
_entity_poly.pdbx_seq_one_letter_code
_entity_poly.pdbx_strand_id
1 'polypeptide(L)'
;MTCKFHAFMTHTTVSSRSARLRPGFRHGFGALFLAVALVTPAHAERGDRLQKINIAADESGQIDLQNQVVVYTGNVVVSRGTMVIRAARVEVRQLPSGYYTAVAFGAANKPATFRQKRDGVDEYIEGEAARLEYDGRADLVRFITDAQVRRLRGATPADEIAGNLITYDATTEKMTVSGGAKATPANPGGRVTATLSPREGSEAAAETATAASAAASAPLKLSPTLGASAPAPKGKP
;
A
#
# COMPACT_ATOMS: atom_id res chain seq x y z
N MET A 1 -9.62 -6.22 -65.55
CA MET A 1 -10.84 -6.92 -65.06
C MET A 1 -11.51 -6.03 -64.02
N THR A 2 -12.58 -5.39 -64.45
CA THR A 2 -13.29 -4.33 -63.72
C THR A 2 -14.56 -4.94 -63.12
N CYS A 3 -14.70 -4.94 -61.80
CA CYS A 3 -15.93 -5.40 -61.16
C CYS A 3 -16.71 -4.17 -60.62
N LYS A 4 -17.87 -3.93 -61.24
CA LYS A 4 -18.84 -2.88 -60.90
C LYS A 4 -19.70 -3.36 -59.71
N PHE A 5 -19.77 -2.57 -58.66
CA PHE A 5 -20.79 -2.73 -57.59
C PHE A 5 -22.02 -1.88 -57.94
N HIS A 6 -23.19 -2.53 -58.02
CA HIS A 6 -24.49 -1.89 -58.14
C HIS A 6 -25.04 -1.58 -56.76
N ALA A 7 -25.38 -0.32 -56.53
CA ALA A 7 -26.13 0.13 -55.35
C ALA A 7 -27.64 -0.06 -55.62
N PHE A 8 -28.31 -0.74 -54.70
CA PHE A 8 -29.77 -0.92 -54.72
C PHE A 8 -30.38 0.02 -53.68
N MET A 9 -31.12 1.01 -54.18
CA MET A 9 -31.78 2.04 -53.36
C MET A 9 -33.28 1.67 -53.28
N THR A 10 -33.77 1.30 -52.13
CA THR A 10 -35.20 1.07 -51.89
C THR A 10 -35.79 2.28 -51.14
N HIS A 11 -36.66 3.00 -51.85
CA HIS A 11 -37.51 4.05 -51.30
C HIS A 11 -38.71 3.44 -50.56
N THR A 12 -38.87 3.73 -49.29
CA THR A 12 -40.09 3.43 -48.54
C THR A 12 -40.86 4.75 -48.29
N THR A 13 -41.98 4.88 -48.94
CA THR A 13 -42.93 5.97 -48.79
C THR A 13 -43.75 5.78 -47.50
N VAL A 14 -43.68 6.73 -46.57
CA VAL A 14 -44.56 6.74 -45.37
C VAL A 14 -45.73 7.68 -45.64
N SER A 15 -46.92 7.10 -45.66
CA SER A 15 -48.23 7.78 -45.79
C SER A 15 -48.65 8.40 -44.44
N SER A 16 -48.85 9.71 -44.42
CA SER A 16 -49.43 10.46 -43.31
C SER A 16 -50.93 10.26 -43.21
N ARG A 17 -51.42 9.73 -42.11
CA ARG A 17 -52.84 9.85 -41.71
C ARG A 17 -52.98 10.74 -40.51
N SER A 18 -53.57 11.92 -40.72
CA SER A 18 -54.02 12.85 -39.69
C SER A 18 -55.21 12.26 -38.96
N ALA A 19 -55.09 12.10 -37.66
CA ALA A 19 -56.22 11.83 -36.75
C ALA A 19 -56.38 12.95 -35.74
N ARG A 20 -57.62 13.44 -35.67
CA ARG A 20 -58.08 14.64 -34.96
C ARG A 20 -57.98 14.47 -33.43
N LEU A 21 -57.60 15.54 -32.75
CA LEU A 21 -57.64 15.73 -31.31
C LEU A 21 -59.07 15.62 -30.75
N ARG A 22 -59.22 14.95 -29.63
CA ARG A 22 -60.27 15.17 -28.65
C ARG A 22 -59.58 15.54 -27.32
N PRO A 23 -60.05 16.59 -26.63
CA PRO A 23 -59.52 16.99 -25.32
C PRO A 23 -60.26 16.27 -24.19
N GLY A 24 -59.57 15.78 -23.20
CA GLY A 24 -60.19 15.33 -22.00
C GLY A 24 -59.35 14.36 -21.17
N PHE A 25 -58.87 14.85 -20.12
CA PHE A 25 -58.76 14.27 -18.78
C PHE A 25 -57.35 14.46 -18.16
N ARG A 26 -57.32 15.41 -17.25
CA ARG A 26 -56.19 15.72 -16.33
C ARG A 26 -56.07 14.59 -15.32
N HIS A 27 -55.01 13.81 -15.36
CA HIS A 27 -54.48 13.15 -14.16
C HIS A 27 -52.94 13.24 -14.26
N GLY A 28 -52.38 14.06 -13.35
CA GLY A 28 -50.95 14.18 -13.17
C GLY A 28 -50.41 12.88 -12.58
N PHE A 29 -49.58 12.21 -13.34
CA PHE A 29 -48.67 11.18 -12.82
C PHE A 29 -47.27 11.75 -12.94
N GLY A 30 -46.78 12.29 -11.83
CA GLY A 30 -45.39 12.68 -11.67
C GLY A 30 -44.50 11.43 -11.78
N ALA A 31 -43.84 11.25 -12.90
CA ALA A 31 -42.78 10.26 -13.04
C ALA A 31 -41.58 10.75 -12.24
N LEU A 32 -41.48 10.27 -11.01
CA LEU A 32 -40.27 10.39 -10.18
C LEU A 32 -39.19 9.49 -10.79
N PHE A 33 -38.33 10.07 -11.63
CA PHE A 33 -37.13 9.41 -12.10
C PHE A 33 -36.18 9.27 -10.92
N LEU A 34 -36.23 8.13 -10.23
CA LEU A 34 -35.24 7.73 -9.25
C LEU A 34 -33.94 7.38 -10.03
N ALA A 35 -33.05 8.38 -10.17
CA ALA A 35 -31.69 8.15 -10.67
C ALA A 35 -30.94 7.32 -9.61
N VAL A 36 -30.98 5.99 -9.75
CA VAL A 36 -30.09 5.10 -9.03
C VAL A 36 -28.69 5.33 -9.57
N ALA A 37 -27.91 6.17 -8.87
CA ALA A 37 -26.47 6.28 -9.09
C ALA A 37 -25.86 4.91 -8.74
N LEU A 38 -25.51 4.13 -9.75
CA LEU A 38 -24.71 2.93 -9.63
C LEU A 38 -23.32 3.39 -9.15
N VAL A 39 -23.13 3.42 -7.82
CA VAL A 39 -21.79 3.52 -7.22
C VAL A 39 -21.14 2.18 -7.48
N THR A 40 -20.41 2.08 -8.61
CA THR A 40 -19.50 0.96 -8.85
C THR A 40 -18.38 1.06 -7.81
N PRO A 41 -18.20 0.08 -6.93
CA PRO A 41 -17.03 0.05 -6.08
C PRO A 41 -15.79 0.04 -6.98
N ALA A 42 -14.91 1.02 -6.81
CA ALA A 42 -13.65 1.05 -7.52
C ALA A 42 -12.75 -0.06 -6.97
N HIS A 43 -12.78 -1.24 -7.59
CA HIS A 43 -11.85 -2.34 -7.33
C HIS A 43 -10.50 -2.07 -8.01
N ALA A 44 -9.86 -0.95 -7.70
CA ALA A 44 -8.66 -0.49 -8.40
C ALA A 44 -7.35 -1.13 -7.89
N GLU A 45 -7.33 -1.67 -6.68
CA GLU A 45 -6.08 -1.93 -5.97
C GLU A 45 -5.55 -3.36 -6.15
N ARG A 46 -6.42 -4.38 -6.23
CA ARG A 46 -6.01 -5.75 -6.63
C ARG A 46 -5.44 -5.84 -8.05
N GLY A 47 -5.58 -4.79 -8.81
CA GLY A 47 -5.04 -4.64 -10.15
C GLY A 47 -3.57 -4.22 -10.21
N ASP A 48 -2.91 -3.86 -9.11
CA ASP A 48 -1.53 -3.36 -9.13
C ASP A 48 -0.58 -4.32 -9.88
N ARG A 49 -0.67 -5.62 -9.62
CA ARG A 49 0.14 -6.64 -10.29
C ARG A 49 -0.07 -6.74 -11.81
N LEU A 50 -1.14 -6.16 -12.36
CA LEU A 50 -1.46 -6.13 -13.79
C LEU A 50 -1.10 -4.78 -14.44
N GLN A 51 -0.72 -3.78 -13.64
CA GLN A 51 -0.31 -2.46 -14.13
C GLN A 51 1.09 -2.52 -14.76
N LYS A 52 1.39 -1.51 -15.57
CA LYS A 52 2.73 -1.34 -16.13
C LYS A 52 3.74 -1.07 -15.02
N ILE A 53 4.92 -1.65 -15.14
CA ILE A 53 6.06 -1.34 -14.27
C ILE A 53 6.76 -0.12 -14.86
N ASN A 54 7.00 0.90 -14.02
CA ASN A 54 7.85 2.04 -14.32
C ASN A 54 9.09 1.95 -13.44
N ILE A 55 10.27 2.17 -14.03
CA ILE A 55 11.55 2.14 -13.32
C ILE A 55 12.29 3.43 -13.64
N ALA A 56 12.76 4.13 -12.61
CA ALA A 56 13.64 5.28 -12.70
C ALA A 56 14.88 5.05 -11.84
N ALA A 57 16.03 5.54 -12.27
CA ALA A 57 17.30 5.43 -11.57
C ALA A 57 18.22 6.61 -11.93
N ASP A 58 19.11 6.97 -11.02
CA ASP A 58 19.99 8.14 -11.19
C ASP A 58 21.29 7.81 -11.92
N GLU A 59 21.77 6.54 -11.88
CA GLU A 59 23.08 6.19 -12.40
C GLU A 59 23.03 5.42 -13.72
N SER A 60 22.57 4.17 -13.72
CA SER A 60 22.61 3.33 -14.91
C SER A 60 21.48 2.35 -15.01
N GLY A 61 21.15 1.95 -16.24
CA GLY A 61 20.21 0.88 -16.56
C GLY A 61 20.75 -0.02 -17.66
N GLN A 62 20.59 -1.32 -17.49
CA GLN A 62 20.89 -2.35 -18.49
C GLN A 62 19.67 -3.17 -18.77
N ILE A 63 19.34 -3.38 -20.04
CA ILE A 63 18.19 -4.17 -20.49
C ILE A 63 18.71 -5.33 -21.33
N ASP A 64 18.48 -6.55 -20.87
CA ASP A 64 18.78 -7.79 -21.60
C ASP A 64 17.45 -8.34 -22.14
N LEU A 65 17.22 -8.11 -23.43
CA LEU A 65 15.98 -8.52 -24.10
C LEU A 65 15.93 -10.04 -24.35
N GLN A 66 17.07 -10.73 -24.41
CA GLN A 66 17.11 -12.17 -24.60
C GLN A 66 16.70 -12.92 -23.34
N ASN A 67 17.23 -12.47 -22.20
CA ASN A 67 16.96 -13.08 -20.89
C ASN A 67 15.78 -12.42 -20.15
N GLN A 68 15.18 -11.38 -20.75
CA GLN A 68 14.06 -10.61 -20.18
C GLN A 68 14.43 -10.07 -18.78
N VAL A 69 15.64 -9.54 -18.62
CA VAL A 69 16.16 -8.99 -17.37
C VAL A 69 16.51 -7.52 -17.54
N VAL A 70 16.10 -6.74 -16.56
CA VAL A 70 16.43 -5.31 -16.48
C VAL A 70 17.10 -5.05 -15.15
N VAL A 71 18.26 -4.37 -15.16
CA VAL A 71 19.02 -4.01 -13.97
C VAL A 71 19.22 -2.51 -13.94
N TYR A 72 18.87 -1.88 -12.83
CA TYR A 72 19.07 -0.46 -12.59
C TYR A 72 19.85 -0.22 -11.30
N THR A 73 20.66 0.83 -11.27
CA THR A 73 21.45 1.25 -10.10
C THR A 73 21.34 2.76 -9.87
N GLY A 74 21.53 3.17 -8.60
CA GLY A 74 21.46 4.55 -8.15
C GLY A 74 20.05 5.03 -7.85
N ASN A 75 19.70 5.12 -6.56
CA ASN A 75 18.39 5.61 -6.07
C ASN A 75 17.17 5.10 -6.87
N VAL A 76 17.18 3.80 -7.17
CA VAL A 76 16.16 3.20 -8.04
C VAL A 76 14.78 3.31 -7.42
N VAL A 77 13.81 3.75 -8.22
CA VAL A 77 12.39 3.77 -7.87
C VAL A 77 11.64 2.90 -8.88
N VAL A 78 11.00 1.85 -8.39
CA VAL A 78 10.08 1.02 -9.16
C VAL A 78 8.67 1.33 -8.70
N SER A 79 7.77 1.64 -9.63
CA SER A 79 6.36 1.85 -9.33
C SER A 79 5.47 0.98 -10.20
N ARG A 80 4.37 0.50 -9.61
CA ARG A 80 3.39 -0.36 -10.26
C ARG A 80 2.04 -0.20 -9.58
N GLY A 81 1.12 0.58 -10.18
CA GLY A 81 -0.09 1.00 -9.50
C GLY A 81 0.23 1.79 -8.23
N THR A 82 -0.26 1.32 -7.09
CA THR A 82 0.02 1.94 -5.78
C THR A 82 1.33 1.44 -5.14
N MET A 83 1.87 0.33 -5.64
CA MET A 83 3.13 -0.24 -5.16
C MET A 83 4.32 0.61 -5.57
N VAL A 84 5.20 0.90 -4.62
CA VAL A 84 6.47 1.61 -4.83
C VAL A 84 7.58 0.88 -4.09
N ILE A 85 8.65 0.53 -4.81
CA ILE A 85 9.90 0.00 -4.23
C ILE A 85 11.01 1.03 -4.46
N ARG A 86 11.81 1.32 -3.43
CA ARG A 86 13.01 2.15 -3.54
C ARG A 86 14.21 1.38 -3.04
N ALA A 87 15.32 1.43 -3.79
CA ALA A 87 16.53 0.68 -3.48
C ALA A 87 17.77 1.31 -4.12
N ALA A 88 18.95 0.87 -3.73
CA ALA A 88 20.20 1.26 -4.37
C ALA A 88 20.35 0.55 -5.73
N ARG A 89 19.92 -0.72 -5.82
CA ARG A 89 19.94 -1.50 -7.06
C ARG A 89 18.69 -2.36 -7.15
N VAL A 90 18.12 -2.47 -8.33
CA VAL A 90 16.96 -3.34 -8.60
C VAL A 90 17.25 -4.19 -9.84
N GLU A 91 16.90 -5.46 -9.76
CA GLU A 91 16.84 -6.39 -10.87
C GLU A 91 15.40 -6.83 -11.08
N VAL A 92 14.85 -6.62 -12.28
CA VAL A 92 13.50 -7.03 -12.65
C VAL A 92 13.60 -8.05 -13.76
N ARG A 93 12.87 -9.16 -13.62
CA ARG A 93 12.78 -10.22 -14.62
C ARG A 93 11.34 -10.44 -15.02
N GLN A 94 11.07 -10.46 -16.32
CA GLN A 94 9.80 -10.92 -16.85
C GLN A 94 9.81 -12.44 -16.98
N LEU A 95 8.78 -13.08 -16.46
CA LEU A 95 8.58 -14.52 -16.57
C LEU A 95 7.89 -14.86 -17.92
N PRO A 96 8.04 -16.08 -18.43
CA PRO A 96 7.32 -16.52 -19.63
C PRO A 96 5.79 -16.38 -19.53
N SER A 97 5.27 -16.37 -18.32
CA SER A 97 3.84 -16.13 -18.02
C SER A 97 3.42 -14.65 -18.15
N GLY A 98 4.35 -13.72 -18.44
CA GLY A 98 4.10 -12.28 -18.51
C GLY A 98 4.14 -11.57 -17.15
N TYR A 99 4.18 -12.30 -16.04
CA TYR A 99 4.38 -11.70 -14.72
C TYR A 99 5.84 -11.28 -14.52
N TYR A 100 6.06 -10.41 -13.55
CA TYR A 100 7.40 -9.92 -13.20
C TYR A 100 7.81 -10.38 -11.81
N THR A 101 9.09 -10.65 -11.67
CA THR A 101 9.74 -10.77 -10.37
C THR A 101 10.74 -9.62 -10.23
N ALA A 102 10.98 -9.16 -9.01
CA ALA A 102 11.97 -8.14 -8.74
C ALA A 102 12.79 -8.49 -7.50
N VAL A 103 14.09 -8.18 -7.55
CA VAL A 103 14.98 -8.21 -6.39
C VAL A 103 15.56 -6.83 -6.21
N ALA A 104 15.34 -6.23 -5.05
CA ALA A 104 15.81 -4.90 -4.70
C ALA A 104 16.80 -4.97 -3.55
N PHE A 105 17.92 -4.30 -3.68
CA PHE A 105 19.03 -4.28 -2.72
C PHE A 105 19.17 -2.88 -2.15
N GLY A 106 19.14 -2.77 -0.82
CA GLY A 106 19.55 -1.56 -0.12
C GLY A 106 21.05 -1.30 -0.22
N ALA A 107 21.47 -0.13 0.24
CA ALA A 107 22.88 0.18 0.51
C ALA A 107 23.19 -0.04 2.01
N ALA A 108 24.46 0.03 2.38
CA ALA A 108 24.94 -0.29 3.74
C ALA A 108 24.17 0.43 4.87
N ASN A 109 23.74 1.69 4.66
CA ASN A 109 23.02 2.50 5.64
C ASN A 109 21.64 3.01 5.13
N LYS A 110 21.16 2.43 4.03
CA LYS A 110 19.89 2.80 3.41
C LYS A 110 19.20 1.53 2.92
N PRO A 111 18.31 0.95 3.74
CA PRO A 111 17.60 -0.27 3.37
C PRO A 111 16.77 -0.06 2.09
N ALA A 112 16.45 -1.16 1.43
CA ALA A 112 15.42 -1.15 0.40
C ALA A 112 14.05 -0.99 1.08
N THR A 113 13.17 -0.18 0.50
CA THR A 113 11.85 0.13 1.05
C THR A 113 10.75 -0.27 0.09
N PHE A 114 9.62 -0.66 0.65
CA PHE A 114 8.38 -1.03 -0.04
C PHE A 114 7.22 -0.24 0.54
N ARG A 115 6.29 0.19 -0.30
CA ARG A 115 5.01 0.76 0.09
C ARG A 115 3.94 0.33 -0.88
N GLN A 116 2.77 -0.08 -0.38
CA GLN A 116 1.59 -0.41 -1.18
C GLN A 116 0.32 -0.08 -0.41
N LYS A 117 -0.70 0.43 -1.11
CA LYS A 117 -2.02 0.65 -0.53
C LYS A 117 -2.76 -0.69 -0.42
N ARG A 118 -3.48 -0.89 0.67
CA ARG A 118 -4.34 -2.05 0.86
C ARG A 118 -5.65 -1.89 0.08
N ASP A 119 -6.21 -3.01 -0.35
CA ASP A 119 -7.45 -3.03 -1.10
C ASP A 119 -8.64 -2.51 -0.27
N GLY A 120 -9.41 -1.57 -0.86
CA GLY A 120 -10.68 -1.11 -0.32
C GLY A 120 -10.64 -0.26 0.97
N VAL A 121 -9.44 0.05 1.48
CA VAL A 121 -9.26 0.83 2.71
C VAL A 121 -8.17 1.90 2.55
N ASP A 122 -8.20 2.94 3.38
CA ASP A 122 -7.14 3.96 3.40
C ASP A 122 -6.00 3.54 4.36
N GLU A 123 -5.46 2.38 4.09
CA GLU A 123 -4.32 1.83 4.83
C GLU A 123 -3.19 1.48 3.86
N TYR A 124 -1.97 1.50 4.37
CA TYR A 124 -0.77 1.18 3.61
C TYR A 124 0.06 0.14 4.34
N ILE A 125 0.69 -0.74 3.58
CA ILE A 125 1.79 -1.57 4.06
C ILE A 125 3.07 -0.89 3.64
N GLU A 126 3.90 -0.57 4.62
CA GLU A 126 5.27 -0.11 4.43
C GLU A 126 6.22 -1.13 5.02
N GLY A 127 7.34 -1.35 4.35
CA GLY A 127 8.37 -2.23 4.88
C GLY A 127 9.76 -1.86 4.40
N GLU A 128 10.76 -2.26 5.16
CA GLU A 128 12.16 -2.07 4.84
C GLU A 128 12.97 -3.31 5.22
N ALA A 129 14.04 -3.56 4.46
CA ALA A 129 15.00 -4.63 4.71
C ALA A 129 16.29 -4.38 3.92
N ALA A 130 17.34 -5.14 4.21
CA ALA A 130 18.55 -5.11 3.39
C ALA A 130 18.27 -5.56 1.95
N ARG A 131 17.34 -6.52 1.77
CA ARG A 131 16.91 -7.02 0.46
C ARG A 131 15.41 -7.24 0.44
N LEU A 132 14.76 -6.88 -0.68
CA LEU A 132 13.36 -7.20 -0.99
C LEU A 132 13.30 -8.14 -2.18
N GLU A 133 12.39 -9.10 -2.13
CA GLU A 133 12.03 -9.95 -3.27
C GLU A 133 10.52 -9.82 -3.51
N TYR A 134 10.14 -9.47 -4.72
CA TYR A 134 8.75 -9.39 -5.16
C TYR A 134 8.44 -10.47 -6.19
N ASP A 135 7.39 -11.23 -5.96
CA ASP A 135 6.82 -12.18 -6.92
C ASP A 135 5.44 -11.66 -7.37
N GLY A 136 5.39 -11.11 -8.57
CA GLY A 136 4.15 -10.55 -9.11
C GLY A 136 3.11 -11.59 -9.54
N ARG A 137 3.47 -12.88 -9.66
CA ARG A 137 2.51 -13.96 -9.93
C ARG A 137 1.77 -14.36 -8.65
N ALA A 138 2.52 -14.50 -7.57
CA ALA A 138 1.98 -14.84 -6.26
C ALA A 138 1.46 -13.62 -5.50
N ASP A 139 1.79 -12.40 -5.96
CA ASP A 139 1.56 -11.12 -5.29
C ASP A 139 2.15 -11.13 -3.86
N LEU A 140 3.41 -11.49 -3.78
CA LEU A 140 4.11 -11.78 -2.55
C LEU A 140 5.39 -10.96 -2.45
N VAL A 141 5.63 -10.37 -1.28
CA VAL A 141 6.85 -9.63 -0.96
C VAL A 141 7.57 -10.30 0.20
N ARG A 142 8.88 -10.53 0.04
CA ARG A 142 9.77 -10.97 1.10
C ARG A 142 10.72 -9.86 1.48
N PHE A 143 10.77 -9.56 2.75
CA PHE A 143 11.69 -8.62 3.39
C PHE A 143 12.76 -9.45 4.09
N ILE A 144 14.00 -9.33 3.66
CA ILE A 144 15.09 -10.24 4.02
C ILE A 144 16.22 -9.46 4.66
N THR A 145 16.63 -9.88 5.85
CA THR A 145 17.66 -9.31 6.71
C THR A 145 17.29 -7.92 7.23
N ASP A 146 17.26 -7.81 8.54
CA ASP A 146 16.86 -6.60 9.29
C ASP A 146 15.49 -6.06 8.83
N ALA A 147 14.54 -6.98 8.67
CA ALA A 147 13.23 -6.71 8.14
C ALA A 147 12.32 -6.02 9.17
N GLN A 148 11.67 -4.94 8.75
CA GLN A 148 10.63 -4.26 9.49
C GLN A 148 9.46 -3.97 8.56
N VAL A 149 8.24 -4.26 9.01
CA VAL A 149 7.00 -3.97 8.24
C VAL A 149 6.01 -3.30 9.17
N ARG A 150 5.38 -2.24 8.68
CA ARG A 150 4.36 -1.45 9.36
C ARG A 150 3.09 -1.41 8.55
N ARG A 151 1.96 -1.47 9.23
CA ARG A 151 0.68 -1.09 8.66
C ARG A 151 0.36 0.33 9.10
N LEU A 152 0.08 1.21 8.15
CA LEU A 152 -0.31 2.59 8.39
C LEU A 152 -1.80 2.76 8.19
N ARG A 153 -2.44 3.57 9.02
CA ARG A 153 -3.77 4.15 8.81
C ARG A 153 -3.58 5.63 8.47
N GLY A 154 -3.84 5.96 7.20
CA GLY A 154 -3.40 7.25 6.69
C GLY A 154 -1.88 7.42 6.84
N ALA A 155 -1.43 8.36 7.68
CA ALA A 155 -0.01 8.60 7.96
C ALA A 155 0.46 7.97 9.31
N THR A 156 -0.45 7.38 10.11
CA THR A 156 -0.14 6.92 11.47
C THR A 156 0.17 5.42 11.47
N PRO A 157 1.34 5.00 12.02
CA PRO A 157 1.63 3.58 12.23
C PRO A 157 0.59 2.95 13.17
N ALA A 158 -0.01 1.86 12.73
CA ALA A 158 -0.97 1.08 13.51
C ALA A 158 -0.34 -0.21 14.05
N ASP A 159 0.27 -0.99 13.17
CA ASP A 159 0.97 -2.22 13.55
C ASP A 159 2.41 -2.18 13.07
N GLU A 160 3.28 -2.86 13.80
CA GLU A 160 4.70 -2.98 13.45
C GLU A 160 5.18 -4.39 13.76
N ILE A 161 5.91 -4.98 12.83
CA ILE A 161 6.50 -6.32 12.94
C ILE A 161 7.96 -6.22 12.53
N ALA A 162 8.86 -6.77 13.34
CA ALA A 162 10.29 -6.85 13.03
C ALA A 162 10.83 -8.28 13.18
N GLY A 163 11.70 -8.67 12.27
CA GLY A 163 12.32 -9.99 12.22
C GLY A 163 13.44 -10.06 11.18
N ASN A 164 14.00 -11.25 10.96
CA ASN A 164 15.02 -11.43 9.92
C ASN A 164 14.43 -11.69 8.54
N LEU A 165 13.29 -12.36 8.49
CA LEU A 165 12.52 -12.60 7.26
C LEU A 165 11.05 -12.33 7.55
N ILE A 166 10.46 -11.39 6.82
CA ILE A 166 9.02 -11.15 6.83
C ILE A 166 8.50 -11.41 5.41
N THR A 167 7.43 -12.17 5.32
CA THR A 167 6.74 -12.42 4.06
C THR A 167 5.34 -11.79 4.14
N TYR A 168 5.02 -10.92 3.20
CA TYR A 168 3.69 -10.33 3.02
C TYR A 168 3.04 -10.89 1.76
N ASP A 169 1.89 -11.52 1.91
CA ASP A 169 1.02 -11.97 0.83
C ASP A 169 -0.10 -10.94 0.65
N ALA A 170 -0.03 -10.17 -0.44
CA ALA A 170 -0.99 -9.10 -0.71
C ALA A 170 -2.37 -9.63 -1.12
N THR A 171 -2.44 -10.89 -1.60
CA THR A 171 -3.72 -11.53 -1.99
C THR A 171 -4.56 -11.89 -0.76
N THR A 172 -3.91 -12.44 0.27
CA THR A 172 -4.55 -12.89 1.52
C THR A 172 -4.38 -11.89 2.67
N GLU A 173 -3.61 -10.83 2.45
CA GLU A 173 -3.21 -9.83 3.46
C GLU A 173 -2.55 -10.44 4.71
N LYS A 174 -1.89 -11.57 4.53
CA LYS A 174 -1.24 -12.32 5.60
C LYS A 174 0.24 -11.97 5.67
N MET A 175 0.70 -11.73 6.89
CA MET A 175 2.13 -11.60 7.19
C MET A 175 2.63 -12.79 7.98
N THR A 176 3.79 -13.31 7.60
CA THR A 176 4.53 -14.31 8.36
C THR A 176 5.92 -13.77 8.67
N VAL A 177 6.41 -14.02 9.87
CA VAL A 177 7.74 -13.59 10.30
C VAL A 177 8.52 -14.78 10.81
N SER A 178 9.79 -14.86 10.46
CA SER A 178 10.71 -15.91 10.91
C SER A 178 12.12 -15.37 11.12
N GLY A 179 12.84 -16.00 12.06
CA GLY A 179 14.16 -15.54 12.48
C GLY A 179 14.08 -14.25 13.32
N GLY A 180 14.96 -14.11 14.29
CA GLY A 180 15.03 -12.91 15.13
C GLY A 180 15.47 -11.70 14.33
N ALA A 181 15.03 -10.50 14.75
CA ALA A 181 15.54 -9.24 14.27
C ALA A 181 16.99 -9.03 14.75
N LYS A 182 17.68 -8.06 14.14
CA LYS A 182 18.99 -7.63 14.64
C LYS A 182 18.90 -7.19 16.09
N ALA A 183 19.86 -7.61 16.92
CA ALA A 183 19.93 -7.17 18.29
C ALA A 183 20.14 -5.66 18.37
N THR A 184 19.32 -5.00 19.18
CA THR A 184 19.38 -3.56 19.45
C THR A 184 19.31 -3.31 20.95
N PRO A 185 19.62 -2.12 21.47
CA PRO A 185 19.43 -1.81 22.88
C PRO A 185 17.99 -2.04 23.37
N ALA A 186 16.98 -1.82 22.50
CA ALA A 186 15.58 -2.08 22.82
C ALA A 186 15.18 -3.55 22.64
N ASN A 187 15.95 -4.34 21.88
CA ASN A 187 15.73 -5.77 21.64
C ASN A 187 17.07 -6.53 21.65
N PRO A 188 17.73 -6.63 22.83
CA PRO A 188 19.08 -7.18 22.92
C PRO A 188 19.16 -8.68 22.59
N GLY A 189 18.05 -9.40 22.67
CA GLY A 189 17.96 -10.80 22.28
C GLY A 189 17.73 -11.05 20.80
N GLY A 190 17.58 -10.00 19.97
CA GLY A 190 17.29 -10.14 18.54
C GLY A 190 16.01 -10.94 18.28
N ARG A 191 14.99 -10.80 19.12
CA ARG A 191 13.72 -11.57 19.02
C ARG A 191 12.85 -11.00 17.92
N VAL A 192 11.97 -11.83 17.37
CA VAL A 192 10.80 -11.36 16.61
C VAL A 192 9.93 -10.49 17.51
N THR A 193 9.55 -9.32 17.04
CA THR A 193 8.66 -8.40 17.76
C THR A 193 7.45 -8.06 16.91
N ALA A 194 6.30 -7.90 17.57
CA ALA A 194 5.08 -7.39 16.96
C ALA A 194 4.38 -6.45 17.93
N THR A 195 4.01 -5.27 17.46
CA THR A 195 3.15 -4.31 18.15
C THR A 195 1.87 -4.20 17.35
N LEU A 196 0.72 -4.42 17.97
CA LEU A 196 -0.58 -4.42 17.33
C LEU A 196 -1.48 -3.37 17.99
N SER A 197 -2.15 -2.57 17.19
CA SER A 197 -3.13 -1.59 17.63
C SER A 197 -4.54 -2.16 17.60
N PRO A 198 -5.44 -1.74 18.49
CA PRO A 198 -6.85 -2.08 18.41
C PRO A 198 -7.44 -1.69 17.04
N ARG A 199 -8.42 -2.47 16.57
CA ARG A 199 -9.12 -2.18 15.32
C ARG A 199 -9.82 -0.82 15.43
N GLU A 200 -9.70 0.02 14.40
CA GLU A 200 -10.42 1.29 14.33
C GLU A 200 -11.95 1.08 14.46
N GLY A 201 -12.61 1.96 15.22
CA GLY A 201 -14.04 1.86 15.51
C GLY A 201 -14.42 0.77 16.50
N SER A 202 -13.45 0.01 17.08
CA SER A 202 -13.73 -0.96 18.13
C SER A 202 -13.84 -0.28 19.51
N GLU A 203 -14.50 -0.94 20.45
CA GLU A 203 -14.59 -0.51 21.85
C GLU A 203 -13.20 -0.30 22.46
N ALA A 204 -12.26 -1.24 22.24
CA ALA A 204 -10.90 -1.15 22.70
C ALA A 204 -10.14 0.07 22.13
N ALA A 205 -10.42 0.48 20.89
CA ALA A 205 -9.83 1.69 20.31
C ALA A 205 -10.38 2.96 20.98
N ALA A 206 -11.67 3.00 21.31
CA ALA A 206 -12.30 4.11 22.00
C ALA A 206 -11.74 4.25 23.45
N GLU A 207 -11.60 3.13 24.14
CA GLU A 207 -10.99 3.10 25.49
C GLU A 207 -9.53 3.57 25.46
N THR A 208 -8.75 3.11 24.49
CA THR A 208 -7.35 3.52 24.32
C THR A 208 -7.23 5.03 24.06
N ALA A 209 -8.09 5.59 23.21
CA ALA A 209 -8.12 7.03 22.92
C ALA A 209 -8.49 7.85 24.17
N THR A 210 -9.46 7.37 24.97
CA THR A 210 -9.87 8.01 26.23
C THR A 210 -8.74 7.99 27.24
N ALA A 211 -8.07 6.84 27.40
CA ALA A 211 -6.94 6.69 28.32
C ALA A 211 -5.74 7.59 27.93
N ALA A 212 -5.43 7.67 26.63
CA ALA A 212 -4.38 8.55 26.11
C ALA A 212 -4.68 10.02 26.37
N SER A 213 -5.94 10.45 26.16
CA SER A 213 -6.39 11.82 26.44
C SER A 213 -6.29 12.15 27.92
N ALA A 214 -6.70 11.23 28.81
CA ALA A 214 -6.58 11.40 30.26
C ALA A 214 -5.13 11.49 30.73
N ALA A 215 -4.24 10.67 30.16
CA ALA A 215 -2.80 10.72 30.45
C ALA A 215 -2.15 12.03 30.01
N ALA A 216 -2.53 12.57 28.84
CA ALA A 216 -2.04 13.84 28.33
C ALA A 216 -2.54 15.05 29.16
N SER A 217 -3.69 14.90 29.83
CA SER A 217 -4.28 15.94 30.69
C SER A 217 -3.81 15.86 32.17
N ALA A 218 -3.08 14.82 32.51
CA ALA A 218 -2.57 14.67 33.89
C ALA A 218 -1.42 15.65 34.14
N PRO A 219 -1.46 16.46 35.22
CA PRO A 219 -0.35 17.36 35.56
C PRO A 219 0.90 16.55 35.89
N LEU A 220 2.03 16.95 35.29
CA LEU A 220 3.33 16.37 35.57
C LEU A 220 3.64 16.56 37.07
N LYS A 221 3.60 15.50 37.86
CA LYS A 221 4.11 15.53 39.24
C LYS A 221 5.63 15.63 39.18
N LEU A 222 6.16 16.82 39.41
CA LEU A 222 7.57 17.01 39.67
C LEU A 222 7.90 16.23 40.97
N SER A 223 8.73 15.20 40.86
CA SER A 223 9.29 14.52 42.04
C SER A 223 10.23 15.48 42.76
N PRO A 224 9.97 15.87 44.02
CA PRO A 224 10.79 16.83 44.74
C PRO A 224 11.99 16.17 45.43
N THR A 225 12.72 15.29 44.77
CA THR A 225 13.85 14.61 45.44
C THR A 225 15.09 14.58 44.56
N LEU A 226 15.68 15.74 44.36
CA LEU A 226 17.10 15.91 43.99
C LEU A 226 17.60 17.21 44.61
N GLY A 227 17.80 17.25 45.92
CA GLY A 227 18.30 18.44 46.60
C GLY A 227 18.56 18.24 48.08
N ALA A 228 19.24 17.17 48.44
CA ALA A 228 19.88 17.10 49.74
C ALA A 228 21.35 16.72 49.55
N SER A 229 22.15 17.72 49.22
CA SER A 229 23.60 17.63 49.30
C SER A 229 23.96 17.47 50.79
N ALA A 230 24.54 16.33 51.17
CA ALA A 230 25.05 16.08 52.51
C ALA A 230 26.24 17.03 52.79
N PRO A 231 26.33 17.64 53.98
CA PRO A 231 27.44 18.49 54.30
C PRO A 231 28.74 17.65 54.57
N ALA A 232 29.83 18.12 53.98
CA ALA A 232 31.16 17.54 54.15
C ALA A 232 31.60 17.50 55.60
N PRO A 233 32.29 16.43 56.11
CA PRO A 233 32.83 16.39 57.45
C PRO A 233 33.97 17.38 57.58
N LYS A 234 33.85 18.28 58.63
CA LYS A 234 34.94 19.17 59.05
C LYS A 234 36.04 18.35 59.71
N GLY A 235 37.23 18.35 59.09
CA GLY A 235 38.43 17.88 59.74
C GLY A 235 38.76 18.74 61.00
N LYS A 236 39.24 18.11 62.10
CA LYS A 236 39.75 18.72 63.32
C LYS A 236 41.26 18.51 63.33
N PRO A 237 42.01 19.44 63.98
CA PRO A 237 43.45 19.64 63.84
C PRO A 237 44.29 18.50 64.42
#